data_f55ce17c14089f224fb24854c9c0355c
#
_entry.id   f55ce17c14089f224fb24854c9c0355c
#
_cell.length_a   1.000
_cell.length_b   1.000
_cell.length_c   1.000
_cell.angle_alpha   90.00
_cell.angle_beta   90.00
_cell.angle_gamma   90.00
#
_symmetry.space_group_name_H-M   'P 1'
#
loop_
_entity.id
_entity.type
_entity.pdbx_description
1 polymer ?
#
loop_
_entity_poly.entity_id
_entity_poly.type
_entity_poly.pdbx_seq_one_letter_code
_entity_poly.pdbx_strand_id
1 'polypeptide(L)'
;VKAAGVNFPDTLIIRDLYQIKPSRPFAPGGEVAGIIEAVGENIENFLIGERVIAVPGFGGFVSHLTVTADKVVKMPDTMPFEDAACFIFTYGTSHYALRDRANLKAEETLLISGAAGGVGLAAIEIAKATGARVIAAVSSQDKAEFCLQNGADETIIYPLKMDREAQKNLSLKIKNLVGANGVDVVYDAVGGDYAEALVRTL
;
A
#
# COMPACT_ATOMS: atom_id res chain seq x y z
N VAL A 1 -3.04 -22.01 5.82
CA VAL A 1 -2.95 -20.89 4.88
C VAL A 1 -3.59 -21.31 3.55
N LYS A 2 -4.37 -20.42 2.94
CA LYS A 2 -5.00 -20.62 1.62
C LYS A 2 -4.38 -19.70 0.56
N ALA A 3 -3.99 -18.48 0.95
CA ALA A 3 -3.27 -17.53 0.11
C ALA A 3 -2.28 -16.73 0.94
N ALA A 4 -1.21 -16.25 0.33
CA ALA A 4 -0.20 -15.40 0.94
C ALA A 4 0.16 -14.25 -0.01
N GLY A 5 0.09 -13.03 0.47
CA GLY A 5 0.44 -11.83 -0.28
C GLY A 5 1.97 -11.66 -0.38
N VAL A 6 2.44 -11.31 -1.56
CA VAL A 6 3.84 -10.93 -1.78
C VAL A 6 3.94 -9.41 -1.75
N ASN A 7 4.68 -8.90 -0.78
CA ASN A 7 4.82 -7.48 -0.55
C ASN A 7 6.27 -6.99 -0.75
N PHE A 8 6.44 -5.71 -1.02
CA PHE A 8 7.79 -5.12 -1.17
C PHE A 8 8.69 -5.34 0.06
N PRO A 9 8.20 -5.24 1.32
CA PRO A 9 8.99 -5.61 2.50
C PRO A 9 9.56 -7.02 2.49
N ASP A 10 8.87 -8.02 1.92
CA ASP A 10 9.40 -9.37 1.82
C ASP A 10 10.70 -9.41 1.04
N THR A 11 10.79 -8.64 -0.04
CA THR A 11 12.01 -8.54 -0.87
C THR A 11 13.18 -7.89 -0.13
N LEU A 12 12.88 -7.01 0.83
CA LEU A 12 13.88 -6.35 1.67
C LEU A 12 14.31 -7.26 2.83
N ILE A 13 13.37 -7.97 3.47
CA ILE A 13 13.63 -8.87 4.60
C ILE A 13 14.59 -9.99 4.20
N ILE A 14 14.35 -10.65 3.07
CA ILE A 14 15.22 -11.73 2.59
C ILE A 14 16.66 -11.27 2.25
N ARG A 15 16.84 -9.97 2.03
CA ARG A 15 18.12 -9.32 1.71
C ARG A 15 18.76 -8.58 2.90
N ASP A 16 18.18 -8.70 4.10
CA ASP A 16 18.59 -7.97 5.32
C ASP A 16 18.57 -6.43 5.19
N LEU A 17 17.74 -5.91 4.28
CA LEU A 17 17.59 -4.47 4.00
C LEU A 17 16.37 -3.84 4.70
N TYR A 18 15.64 -4.61 5.49
CA TYR A 18 14.48 -4.13 6.23
C TYR A 18 14.80 -3.94 7.72
N GLN A 19 13.93 -3.23 8.44
CA GLN A 19 14.08 -2.96 9.87
C GLN A 19 14.00 -4.25 10.69
N ILE A 20 13.10 -5.17 10.29
CA ILE A 20 12.95 -6.49 10.91
C ILE A 20 13.92 -7.45 10.24
N LYS A 21 14.76 -8.10 11.06
CA LYS A 21 15.77 -9.07 10.61
C LYS A 21 15.55 -10.40 11.35
N PRO A 22 14.70 -11.29 10.82
CA PRO A 22 14.48 -12.60 11.44
C PRO A 22 15.75 -13.44 11.49
N SER A 23 15.89 -14.28 12.54
CA SER A 23 16.94 -15.26 12.59
C SER A 23 16.78 -16.30 11.48
N ARG A 24 17.86 -16.66 10.80
CA ARG A 24 17.85 -17.66 9.72
C ARG A 24 17.99 -19.09 10.28
N PRO A 25 17.32 -20.08 9.66
CA PRO A 25 16.40 -19.99 8.52
C PRO A 25 15.01 -19.44 8.90
N PHE A 26 14.35 -18.72 8.00
CA PHE A 26 12.97 -18.27 8.17
C PHE A 26 12.21 -18.30 6.83
N ALA A 27 10.88 -18.35 6.88
CA ALA A 27 10.02 -18.12 5.72
C ALA A 27 9.70 -16.63 5.62
N PRO A 28 9.71 -15.98 4.44
CA PRO A 28 9.14 -14.67 4.24
C PRO A 28 7.60 -14.73 4.26
N GLY A 29 6.94 -13.62 3.92
CA GLY A 29 5.48 -13.52 3.89
C GLY A 29 4.94 -12.75 5.08
N GLY A 30 4.57 -11.48 4.85
CA GLY A 30 4.13 -10.56 5.91
C GLY A 30 2.65 -10.67 6.22
N GLU A 31 1.83 -11.13 5.27
CA GLU A 31 0.38 -11.33 5.43
C GLU A 31 -0.12 -12.56 4.70
N VAL A 32 -1.15 -13.18 5.24
CA VAL A 32 -1.77 -14.38 4.70
C VAL A 32 -3.27 -14.37 4.96
N ALA A 33 -4.01 -15.13 4.16
CA ALA A 33 -5.39 -15.48 4.45
C ALA A 33 -5.55 -16.99 4.54
N GLY A 34 -6.44 -17.45 5.42
CA GLY A 34 -6.63 -18.87 5.65
C GLY A 34 -7.80 -19.21 6.55
N ILE A 35 -7.79 -20.42 7.04
CA ILE A 35 -8.82 -20.99 7.92
C ILE A 35 -8.16 -21.41 9.22
N ILE A 36 -8.79 -21.11 10.35
CA ILE A 36 -8.34 -21.52 11.67
C ILE A 36 -8.52 -23.04 11.82
N GLU A 37 -7.43 -23.76 12.09
CA GLU A 37 -7.45 -25.20 12.34
C GLU A 37 -7.35 -25.56 13.83
N ALA A 38 -6.73 -24.69 14.63
CA ALA A 38 -6.63 -24.86 16.07
C ALA A 38 -6.61 -23.49 16.78
N VAL A 39 -7.06 -23.46 18.02
CA VAL A 39 -7.10 -22.27 18.88
C VAL A 39 -6.43 -22.60 20.21
N GLY A 40 -5.64 -21.66 20.74
CA GLY A 40 -5.01 -21.79 22.05
C GLY A 40 -6.03 -21.75 23.19
N GLU A 41 -5.66 -22.28 24.37
CA GLU A 41 -6.56 -22.50 25.52
C GLU A 41 -7.28 -21.25 26.03
N ASN A 42 -6.71 -20.05 25.86
CA ASN A 42 -7.27 -18.80 26.40
C ASN A 42 -7.79 -17.86 25.31
N ILE A 43 -8.12 -18.39 24.13
CA ILE A 43 -8.64 -17.59 23.00
C ILE A 43 -10.14 -17.84 22.87
N GLU A 44 -10.93 -16.80 23.16
CA GLU A 44 -12.39 -16.86 23.13
C GLU A 44 -13.03 -16.20 21.90
N ASN A 45 -12.29 -15.35 21.20
CA ASN A 45 -12.81 -14.53 20.10
C ASN A 45 -12.65 -15.16 18.71
N PHE A 46 -12.06 -16.36 18.62
CA PHE A 46 -11.88 -17.11 17.39
C PHE A 46 -12.35 -18.56 17.54
N LEU A 47 -12.89 -19.14 16.46
CA LEU A 47 -13.33 -20.52 16.39
C LEU A 47 -12.62 -21.26 15.26
N ILE A 48 -12.48 -22.59 15.43
CA ILE A 48 -12.01 -23.48 14.37
C ILE A 48 -12.97 -23.39 13.17
N GLY A 49 -12.42 -23.31 11.96
CA GLY A 49 -13.18 -23.16 10.71
C GLY A 49 -13.44 -21.71 10.29
N GLU A 50 -13.17 -20.72 11.13
CA GLU A 50 -13.31 -19.31 10.73
C GLU A 50 -12.27 -18.90 9.68
N ARG A 51 -12.71 -18.05 8.74
CA ARG A 51 -11.89 -17.44 7.69
C ARG A 51 -11.25 -16.19 8.24
N VAL A 52 -9.93 -16.07 8.08
CA VAL A 52 -9.16 -14.98 8.69
C VAL A 52 -8.05 -14.46 7.78
N ILE A 53 -7.67 -13.22 8.03
CA ILE A 53 -6.40 -12.63 7.59
C ILE A 53 -5.47 -12.63 8.80
N ALA A 54 -4.23 -13.03 8.61
CA ALA A 54 -3.19 -12.92 9.62
C ALA A 54 -2.01 -12.09 9.12
N VAL A 55 -1.46 -11.26 10.01
CA VAL A 55 -0.37 -10.33 9.72
C VAL A 55 0.85 -10.66 10.60
N PRO A 56 1.54 -11.78 10.34
CA PRO A 56 2.69 -12.19 11.15
C PRO A 56 3.91 -11.25 11.00
N GLY A 57 3.98 -10.48 9.92
CA GLY A 57 5.13 -9.65 9.56
C GLY A 57 6.22 -10.41 8.77
N PHE A 58 6.41 -11.68 9.02
CA PHE A 58 7.18 -12.67 8.27
C PHE A 58 6.72 -14.08 8.68
N GLY A 59 7.12 -15.10 7.96
CA GLY A 59 6.75 -16.49 8.27
C GLY A 59 5.47 -16.97 7.57
N GLY A 60 4.87 -16.17 6.70
CA GLY A 60 3.58 -16.47 6.08
C GLY A 60 3.62 -17.38 4.86
N PHE A 61 4.80 -17.56 4.19
CA PHE A 61 4.93 -18.45 3.03
C PHE A 61 5.10 -19.91 3.47
N VAL A 62 4.06 -20.42 4.12
CA VAL A 62 3.99 -21.77 4.69
C VAL A 62 2.58 -22.33 4.51
N SER A 63 2.41 -23.64 4.65
CA SER A 63 1.10 -24.28 4.62
C SER A 63 0.28 -24.03 5.91
N HIS A 64 0.98 -23.99 7.05
CA HIS A 64 0.40 -23.79 8.38
C HIS A 64 1.21 -22.77 9.15
N LEU A 65 0.53 -21.90 9.89
CA LEU A 65 1.13 -20.81 10.65
C LEU A 65 0.53 -20.76 12.05
N THR A 66 1.36 -20.67 13.06
CA THR A 66 0.93 -20.28 14.41
C THR A 66 1.19 -18.79 14.61
N VAL A 67 0.17 -18.05 15.01
CA VAL A 67 0.23 -16.59 15.17
C VAL A 67 -0.59 -16.18 16.38
N THR A 68 -0.21 -15.10 17.04
CA THR A 68 -0.95 -14.55 18.18
C THR A 68 -2.27 -13.90 17.73
N ALA A 69 -3.29 -13.97 18.54
CA ALA A 69 -4.66 -13.53 18.22
C ALA A 69 -4.76 -12.04 17.87
N ASP A 70 -3.88 -11.20 18.41
CA ASP A 70 -3.80 -9.76 18.13
C ASP A 70 -3.36 -9.45 16.67
N LYS A 71 -2.80 -10.43 15.97
CA LYS A 71 -2.40 -10.33 14.56
C LYS A 71 -3.38 -10.97 13.60
N VAL A 72 -4.56 -11.32 14.07
CA VAL A 72 -5.58 -12.03 13.28
C VAL A 72 -6.85 -11.19 13.20
N VAL A 73 -7.42 -11.10 12.02
CA VAL A 73 -8.69 -10.40 11.75
C VAL A 73 -9.63 -11.34 11.02
N LYS A 74 -10.90 -11.39 11.41
CA LYS A 74 -11.93 -12.11 10.66
C LYS A 74 -12.13 -11.45 9.31
N MET A 75 -12.16 -12.24 8.25
CA MET A 75 -12.42 -11.73 6.90
C MET A 75 -13.90 -11.93 6.54
N PRO A 76 -14.49 -11.09 5.67
CA PRO A 76 -15.84 -11.28 5.16
C PRO A 76 -16.00 -12.63 4.44
N ASP A 77 -17.14 -13.28 4.60
CA ASP A 77 -17.42 -14.59 3.98
C ASP A 77 -17.35 -14.56 2.45
N THR A 78 -17.71 -13.43 1.85
CA THR A 78 -17.72 -13.24 0.39
C THR A 78 -16.34 -12.85 -0.19
N MET A 79 -15.36 -12.48 0.65
CA MET A 79 -14.05 -12.06 0.19
C MET A 79 -13.19 -13.27 -0.23
N PRO A 80 -12.62 -13.32 -1.46
CA PRO A 80 -11.69 -14.37 -1.84
C PRO A 80 -10.43 -14.38 -0.95
N PHE A 81 -9.81 -15.54 -0.76
CA PHE A 81 -8.58 -15.62 0.04
C PHE A 81 -7.42 -14.86 -0.61
N GLU A 82 -7.37 -14.84 -1.92
CA GLU A 82 -6.35 -14.14 -2.70
C GLU A 82 -6.42 -12.62 -2.46
N ASP A 83 -7.62 -12.05 -2.46
CA ASP A 83 -7.83 -10.63 -2.17
C ASP A 83 -7.50 -10.33 -0.69
N ALA A 84 -7.99 -11.17 0.21
CA ALA A 84 -7.77 -11.04 1.64
C ALA A 84 -6.28 -11.09 2.01
N ALA A 85 -5.49 -11.93 1.34
CA ALA A 85 -4.05 -12.08 1.58
C ALA A 85 -3.22 -10.87 1.11
N CYS A 86 -3.80 -9.93 0.34
CA CYS A 86 -3.14 -8.72 -0.16
C CYS A 86 -3.76 -7.43 0.41
N PHE A 87 -4.66 -7.54 1.40
CA PHE A 87 -5.50 -6.42 1.82
C PHE A 87 -4.87 -5.53 2.89
N ILE A 88 -4.35 -6.10 3.96
CA ILE A 88 -3.93 -5.31 5.14
C ILE A 88 -2.67 -4.49 4.84
N PHE A 89 -1.67 -5.07 4.16
CA PHE A 89 -0.44 -4.33 3.84
C PHE A 89 -0.68 -3.18 2.86
N THR A 90 -1.63 -3.33 1.94
CA THR A 90 -1.93 -2.30 0.94
C THR A 90 -2.97 -1.31 1.44
N TYR A 91 -4.20 -1.75 1.68
CA TYR A 91 -5.31 -0.87 2.09
C TYR A 91 -5.14 -0.36 3.53
N GLY A 92 -4.68 -1.21 4.47
CA GLY A 92 -4.43 -0.78 5.84
C GLY A 92 -3.37 0.32 5.92
N THR A 93 -2.27 0.18 5.17
CA THR A 93 -1.21 1.19 5.10
C THR A 93 -1.73 2.50 4.51
N SER A 94 -2.41 2.44 3.36
CA SER A 94 -2.92 3.64 2.68
C SER A 94 -4.07 4.28 3.44
N HIS A 95 -4.94 3.50 4.06
CA HIS A 95 -6.01 4.00 4.93
C HIS A 95 -5.43 4.78 6.11
N TYR A 96 -4.47 4.20 6.84
CA TYR A 96 -3.80 4.89 7.94
C TYR A 96 -3.14 6.19 7.49
N ALA A 97 -2.41 6.15 6.36
CA ALA A 97 -1.74 7.35 5.84
C ALA A 97 -2.73 8.45 5.46
N LEU A 98 -3.80 8.12 4.74
CA LEU A 98 -4.72 9.12 4.20
C LEU A 98 -5.77 9.59 5.23
N ARG A 99 -6.29 8.67 6.07
CA ARG A 99 -7.33 9.00 7.07
C ARG A 99 -6.74 9.50 8.38
N ASP A 100 -5.81 8.75 8.97
CA ASP A 100 -5.34 9.04 10.32
C ASP A 100 -4.19 10.07 10.33
N ARG A 101 -3.36 10.07 9.30
CA ARG A 101 -2.20 10.97 9.24
C ARG A 101 -2.48 12.24 8.43
N ALA A 102 -2.93 12.12 7.19
CA ALA A 102 -3.21 13.26 6.32
C ALA A 102 -4.58 13.90 6.59
N ASN A 103 -5.53 13.15 7.16
CA ASN A 103 -6.92 13.59 7.34
C ASN A 103 -7.54 14.09 6.03
N LEU A 104 -7.29 13.35 4.93
CA LEU A 104 -7.74 13.67 3.58
C LEU A 104 -9.26 13.85 3.54
N LYS A 105 -9.70 14.94 2.92
CA LYS A 105 -11.11 15.34 2.82
C LYS A 105 -11.58 15.29 1.38
N ALA A 106 -12.90 15.33 1.22
CA ALA A 106 -13.52 15.55 -0.08
C ALA A 106 -13.05 16.90 -0.69
N GLU A 107 -12.94 16.91 -2.02
CA GLU A 107 -12.51 18.05 -2.83
C GLU A 107 -11.01 18.42 -2.71
N GLU A 108 -10.26 17.84 -1.76
CA GLU A 108 -8.82 18.00 -1.70
C GLU A 108 -8.13 17.26 -2.88
N THR A 109 -6.97 17.75 -3.28
CA THR A 109 -6.14 17.15 -4.33
C THR A 109 -5.03 16.31 -3.70
N LEU A 110 -5.05 15.01 -3.96
CA LEU A 110 -4.02 14.05 -3.54
C LEU A 110 -3.07 13.74 -4.71
N LEU A 111 -1.79 13.93 -4.49
CA LEU A 111 -0.72 13.47 -5.38
C LEU A 111 -0.11 12.17 -4.83
N ILE A 112 -0.08 11.11 -5.64
CA ILE A 112 0.45 9.79 -5.25
C ILE A 112 1.67 9.47 -6.10
N SER A 113 2.85 9.27 -5.50
CA SER A 113 4.01 8.71 -6.19
C SER A 113 4.01 7.19 -6.13
N GLY A 114 4.49 6.52 -7.20
CA GLY A 114 4.41 5.06 -7.29
C GLY A 114 2.98 4.53 -7.32
N ALA A 115 2.07 5.32 -7.88
CA ALA A 115 0.63 5.11 -7.81
C ALA A 115 0.14 3.76 -8.37
N ALA A 116 0.86 3.15 -9.30
CA ALA A 116 0.54 1.84 -9.87
C ALA A 116 1.00 0.65 -9.01
N GLY A 117 1.65 0.89 -7.86
CA GLY A 117 1.99 -0.16 -6.90
C GLY A 117 0.81 -0.48 -5.97
N GLY A 118 0.90 -1.58 -5.18
CA GLY A 118 -0.19 -2.03 -4.32
C GLY A 118 -0.72 -0.94 -3.35
N VAL A 119 0.17 -0.26 -2.62
CA VAL A 119 -0.24 0.84 -1.71
C VAL A 119 -0.72 2.07 -2.49
N GLY A 120 -0.16 2.33 -3.67
CA GLY A 120 -0.58 3.43 -4.53
C GLY A 120 -2.00 3.22 -5.08
N LEU A 121 -2.29 2.02 -5.56
CA LEU A 121 -3.63 1.66 -6.06
C LEU A 121 -4.67 1.74 -4.93
N ALA A 122 -4.39 1.16 -3.78
CA ALA A 122 -5.25 1.28 -2.60
C ALA A 122 -5.48 2.76 -2.21
N ALA A 123 -4.45 3.60 -2.33
CA ALA A 123 -4.59 5.04 -2.07
C ALA A 123 -5.50 5.74 -3.09
N ILE A 124 -5.43 5.37 -4.38
CA ILE A 124 -6.36 5.89 -5.41
C ILE A 124 -7.79 5.56 -5.01
N GLU A 125 -8.09 4.30 -4.75
CA GLU A 125 -9.46 3.86 -4.43
C GLU A 125 -9.99 4.51 -3.15
N ILE A 126 -9.20 4.57 -2.07
CA ILE A 126 -9.58 5.21 -0.81
C ILE A 126 -9.84 6.71 -1.02
N ALA A 127 -8.97 7.40 -1.76
CA ALA A 127 -9.12 8.82 -2.04
C ALA A 127 -10.38 9.10 -2.88
N LYS A 128 -10.66 8.29 -3.90
CA LYS A 128 -11.88 8.42 -4.70
C LYS A 128 -13.13 8.13 -3.87
N ALA A 129 -13.11 7.14 -2.99
CA ALA A 129 -14.20 6.88 -2.05
C ALA A 129 -14.39 8.04 -1.04
N THR A 130 -13.35 8.81 -0.74
CA THR A 130 -13.40 10.01 0.11
C THR A 130 -13.97 11.23 -0.65
N GLY A 131 -13.95 11.20 -1.99
CA GLY A 131 -14.36 12.33 -2.85
C GLY A 131 -13.21 13.28 -3.20
N ALA A 132 -11.96 12.85 -3.05
CA ALA A 132 -10.79 13.64 -3.40
C ALA A 132 -10.47 13.56 -4.91
N ARG A 133 -9.78 14.58 -5.43
CA ARG A 133 -9.14 14.56 -6.75
C ARG A 133 -7.80 13.85 -6.65
N VAL A 134 -7.53 12.91 -7.55
CA VAL A 134 -6.33 12.07 -7.51
C VAL A 134 -5.44 12.29 -8.71
N ILE A 135 -4.20 12.67 -8.46
CA ILE A 135 -3.13 12.76 -9.45
C ILE A 135 -2.14 11.61 -9.22
N ALA A 136 -2.08 10.67 -10.17
CA ALA A 136 -1.20 9.52 -10.08
C ALA A 136 0.14 9.77 -10.79
N ALA A 137 1.23 9.82 -10.03
CA ALA A 137 2.58 9.95 -10.57
C ALA A 137 3.23 8.57 -10.71
N VAL A 138 3.67 8.23 -11.93
CA VAL A 138 4.15 6.90 -12.33
C VAL A 138 5.36 6.97 -13.26
N SER A 139 6.00 5.83 -13.54
CA SER A 139 7.25 5.76 -14.31
C SER A 139 7.08 5.35 -15.78
N SER A 140 5.88 5.03 -16.24
CA SER A 140 5.61 4.62 -17.63
C SER A 140 4.18 4.93 -18.06
N GLN A 141 3.95 4.92 -19.38
CA GLN A 141 2.64 5.14 -19.98
C GLN A 141 1.64 4.03 -19.58
N ASP A 142 2.04 2.76 -19.65
CA ASP A 142 1.18 1.63 -19.27
C ASP A 142 0.68 1.75 -17.82
N LYS A 143 1.55 2.21 -16.92
CA LYS A 143 1.18 2.47 -15.52
C LYS A 143 0.24 3.66 -15.37
N ALA A 144 0.40 4.68 -16.21
CA ALA A 144 -0.52 5.82 -16.22
C ALA A 144 -1.93 5.38 -16.65
N GLU A 145 -2.04 4.62 -17.73
CA GLU A 145 -3.30 4.06 -18.21
C GLU A 145 -3.95 3.15 -17.16
N PHE A 146 -3.16 2.30 -16.50
CA PHE A 146 -3.64 1.47 -15.40
C PHE A 146 -4.21 2.30 -14.25
N CYS A 147 -3.54 3.38 -13.82
CA CYS A 147 -4.06 4.25 -12.76
C CYS A 147 -5.37 4.96 -13.16
N LEU A 148 -5.48 5.44 -14.41
CA LEU A 148 -6.72 6.06 -14.93
C LEU A 148 -7.88 5.05 -14.93
N GLN A 149 -7.64 3.82 -15.38
CA GLN A 149 -8.65 2.75 -15.36
C GLN A 149 -9.13 2.40 -13.94
N ASN A 150 -8.30 2.67 -12.93
CA ASN A 150 -8.61 2.42 -11.52
C ASN A 150 -9.01 3.69 -10.74
N GLY A 151 -9.40 4.75 -11.44
CA GLY A 151 -10.09 5.90 -10.86
C GLY A 151 -9.22 7.13 -10.61
N ALA A 152 -7.93 7.14 -10.96
CA ALA A 152 -7.16 8.38 -10.94
C ALA A 152 -7.77 9.40 -11.92
N ASP A 153 -7.83 10.67 -11.52
CA ASP A 153 -8.38 11.73 -12.38
C ASP A 153 -7.35 12.16 -13.43
N GLU A 154 -6.07 12.18 -13.04
CA GLU A 154 -4.96 12.59 -13.91
C GLU A 154 -3.70 11.80 -13.61
N THR A 155 -2.77 11.80 -14.57
CA THR A 155 -1.49 11.12 -14.42
C THR A 155 -0.32 11.99 -14.82
N ILE A 156 0.82 11.76 -14.16
CA ILE A 156 2.10 12.39 -14.49
C ILE A 156 3.16 11.31 -14.61
N ILE A 157 3.85 11.30 -15.76
CA ILE A 157 4.99 10.39 -15.95
C ILE A 157 6.27 11.11 -15.55
N TYR A 158 6.98 10.51 -14.58
CA TYR A 158 8.30 10.95 -14.16
C TYR A 158 9.39 10.03 -14.71
N PRO A 159 10.62 10.58 -14.94
CA PRO A 159 11.72 9.75 -15.43
C PRO A 159 12.26 8.83 -14.34
N LEU A 160 12.82 7.68 -14.73
CA LEU A 160 13.45 6.73 -13.80
C LEU A 160 14.69 7.30 -13.10
N LYS A 161 15.38 8.24 -13.75
CA LYS A 161 16.56 8.92 -13.19
C LYS A 161 16.18 10.35 -12.85
N MET A 162 16.33 10.72 -11.58
CA MET A 162 15.92 12.00 -11.04
C MET A 162 17.16 12.86 -10.72
N ASP A 163 17.57 13.71 -11.66
CA ASP A 163 18.53 14.77 -11.41
C ASP A 163 17.83 16.10 -11.07
N ARG A 164 18.60 17.16 -10.78
CA ARG A 164 18.04 18.47 -10.41
C ARG A 164 17.13 19.08 -11.47
N GLU A 165 17.43 18.86 -12.74
CA GLU A 165 16.61 19.37 -13.85
C GLU A 165 15.29 18.59 -13.93
N ALA A 166 15.34 17.25 -13.81
CA ALA A 166 14.18 16.40 -13.77
C ALA A 166 13.26 16.72 -12.56
N GLN A 167 13.84 16.98 -11.38
CA GLN A 167 13.10 17.42 -10.20
C GLN A 167 12.34 18.73 -10.45
N LYS A 168 13.03 19.73 -11.02
CA LYS A 168 12.43 21.02 -11.37
C LYS A 168 11.31 20.85 -12.38
N ASN A 169 11.55 20.06 -13.41
CA ASN A 169 10.58 19.80 -14.46
C ASN A 169 9.35 19.05 -13.93
N LEU A 170 9.54 18.07 -13.03
CA LEU A 170 8.43 17.37 -12.37
C LEU A 170 7.58 18.33 -11.53
N SER A 171 8.20 19.13 -10.66
CA SER A 171 7.48 20.14 -9.87
C SER A 171 6.72 21.13 -10.74
N LEU A 172 7.30 21.58 -11.86
CA LEU A 172 6.64 22.49 -12.80
C LEU A 172 5.43 21.81 -13.48
N LYS A 173 5.57 20.56 -13.90
CA LYS A 173 4.45 19.78 -14.48
C LYS A 173 3.29 19.68 -13.52
N ILE A 174 3.57 19.35 -12.25
CA ILE A 174 2.54 19.26 -11.22
C ILE A 174 1.88 20.62 -10.99
N LYS A 175 2.67 21.68 -10.81
CA LYS A 175 2.15 23.05 -10.62
C LYS A 175 1.30 23.54 -11.79
N ASN A 176 1.67 23.21 -13.01
CA ASN A 176 0.86 23.55 -14.18
C ASN A 176 -0.49 22.82 -14.21
N LEU A 177 -0.57 21.64 -13.60
CA LEU A 177 -1.79 20.85 -13.52
C LEU A 177 -2.72 21.34 -12.41
N VAL A 178 -2.17 21.71 -11.24
CA VAL A 178 -2.95 22.08 -10.05
C VAL A 178 -3.10 23.59 -9.87
N GLY A 179 -2.32 24.40 -10.58
CA GLY A 179 -2.35 25.87 -10.47
C GLY A 179 -1.62 26.39 -9.23
N ALA A 180 -2.01 27.59 -8.81
CA ALA A 180 -1.34 28.31 -7.72
C ALA A 180 -1.59 27.73 -6.32
N ASN A 181 -2.66 26.96 -6.16
CA ASN A 181 -3.03 26.39 -4.85
C ASN A 181 -2.20 25.15 -4.48
N GLY A 182 -1.49 24.55 -5.44
CA GLY A 182 -0.73 23.33 -5.20
C GLY A 182 -1.62 22.08 -5.02
N VAL A 183 -1.04 21.04 -4.40
CA VAL A 183 -1.77 19.85 -3.93
C VAL A 183 -1.96 19.94 -2.42
N ASP A 184 -3.05 19.39 -1.90
CA ASP A 184 -3.34 19.41 -0.46
C ASP A 184 -2.59 18.31 0.29
N VAL A 185 -2.41 17.15 -0.36
CA VAL A 185 -1.75 15.99 0.24
C VAL A 185 -0.80 15.35 -0.78
N VAL A 186 0.39 14.97 -0.32
CA VAL A 186 1.33 14.12 -1.05
C VAL A 186 1.45 12.78 -0.34
N TYR A 187 1.15 11.69 -1.05
CA TYR A 187 1.41 10.33 -0.62
C TYR A 187 2.60 9.77 -1.38
N ASP A 188 3.77 9.78 -0.75
CA ASP A 188 5.02 9.37 -1.39
C ASP A 188 5.43 7.95 -0.98
N ALA A 189 5.16 6.97 -1.86
CA ALA A 189 5.57 5.57 -1.70
C ALA A 189 6.94 5.25 -2.34
N VAL A 190 7.58 6.22 -3.01
CA VAL A 190 8.88 6.04 -3.70
C VAL A 190 10.03 6.59 -2.89
N GLY A 191 9.89 7.82 -2.39
CA GLY A 191 10.93 8.50 -1.62
C GLY A 191 12.16 8.91 -2.44
N GLY A 192 13.30 9.10 -1.74
CA GLY A 192 14.58 9.42 -2.38
C GLY A 192 14.55 10.75 -3.11
N ASP A 193 15.19 10.80 -4.28
CA ASP A 193 15.32 12.02 -5.09
C ASP A 193 13.99 12.58 -5.63
N TYR A 194 12.90 11.81 -5.55
CA TYR A 194 11.55 12.26 -5.94
C TYR A 194 10.89 13.13 -4.89
N ALA A 195 11.13 12.87 -3.61
CA ALA A 195 10.43 13.48 -2.49
C ALA A 195 10.49 15.00 -2.50
N GLU A 196 11.67 15.60 -2.75
CA GLU A 196 11.82 17.06 -2.78
C GLU A 196 10.98 17.72 -3.89
N ALA A 197 10.90 17.08 -5.06
CA ALA A 197 10.12 17.58 -6.18
C ALA A 197 8.61 17.57 -5.87
N LEU A 198 8.14 16.55 -5.14
CA LEU A 198 6.74 16.39 -4.75
C LEU A 198 6.36 17.37 -3.64
N VAL A 199 7.16 17.49 -2.57
CA VAL A 199 6.90 18.38 -1.43
C VAL A 199 6.84 19.86 -1.86
N ARG A 200 7.56 20.27 -2.89
CA ARG A 200 7.50 21.63 -3.44
C ARG A 200 6.16 21.97 -4.13
N THR A 201 5.26 21.03 -4.22
CA THR A 201 3.93 21.20 -4.86
C THR A 201 2.78 21.33 -3.87
N LEU A 202 3.08 21.22 -2.57
CA LEU A 202 2.19 21.54 -1.45
C LEU A 202 1.93 23.03 -1.35
#